data_9ec73437254dfd899dc9604290ae5437
#
_entry.id   9ec73437254dfd899dc9604290ae5437
#
_cell.length_a   1.000
_cell.length_b   1.000
_cell.length_c   1.000
_cell.angle_alpha   90.00
_cell.angle_beta   90.00
_cell.angle_gamma   90.00
#
_symmetry.space_group_name_H-M   'P 1'
#
loop_
_entity.id
_entity.type
_entity.pdbx_description
1 polymer ?
#
loop_
_entity_poly.entity_id
_entity_poly.type
_entity_poly.pdbx_seq_one_letter_code
_entity_poly.pdbx_strand_id
1 'polypeptide(L)'
;MAPSCYLCREYNCNLSMNTNQTIPDYIFESSWEVCNKVGGIYAVLSTRANTLQKKFKDRIIFIGPDCWQEKTCPYFKEDLSLFQDWRNEAEKEGLKIRTGRWTIPGNPIAILVDFNKYYKDKNTIYTQLWEDFKVDSLHAY
;
A
#
# COMPACT_ATOMS: atom_id res chain seq x y z
N MET A 1 -3.48 42.15 -3.25
CA MET A 1 -2.11 41.78 -2.83
C MET A 1 -2.11 40.31 -2.43
N ALA A 2 -1.54 39.45 -3.26
CA ALA A 2 -1.43 38.03 -2.96
C ALA A 2 -0.24 37.80 -2.01
N PRO A 3 -0.35 36.89 -1.00
CA PRO A 3 0.76 36.62 -0.11
C PRO A 3 1.87 35.88 -0.88
N SER A 4 3.03 36.48 -0.91
CA SER A 4 4.26 35.93 -1.48
C SER A 4 4.68 34.70 -0.70
N CYS A 5 4.67 33.53 -1.35
CA CYS A 5 5.18 32.30 -0.79
C CYS A 5 6.72 32.38 -0.71
N TYR A 6 7.27 32.52 0.49
CA TYR A 6 8.70 32.65 0.75
C TYR A 6 9.52 31.41 0.33
N LEU A 7 8.89 30.25 0.18
CA LEU A 7 9.55 29.00 -0.20
C LEU A 7 9.81 28.85 -1.71
N CYS A 8 9.23 29.72 -2.55
CA CYS A 8 9.45 29.67 -4.01
C CYS A 8 10.68 30.47 -4.51
N ARG A 9 11.40 31.16 -3.63
CA ARG A 9 12.45 32.11 -4.07
C ARG A 9 13.86 31.56 -4.16
N GLU A 10 14.12 30.36 -3.62
CA GLU A 10 15.48 29.79 -3.59
C GLU A 10 15.71 28.59 -4.50
N TYR A 11 14.67 28.06 -5.12
CA TYR A 11 14.86 27.03 -6.14
C TYR A 11 14.64 27.63 -7.52
N ASN A 12 15.76 27.93 -8.18
CA ASN A 12 15.79 28.22 -9.60
C ASN A 12 15.25 27.00 -10.35
N CYS A 13 13.94 26.97 -10.59
CA CYS A 13 13.25 25.92 -11.35
C CYS A 13 13.53 26.04 -12.85
N ASN A 14 14.80 26.11 -13.23
CA ASN A 14 15.27 25.75 -14.57
C ASN A 14 15.61 24.25 -14.59
N LEU A 15 14.66 23.42 -14.16
CA LEU A 15 14.67 22.02 -14.53
C LEU A 15 14.22 21.95 -16.00
N SER A 16 15.21 21.92 -16.91
CA SER A 16 15.03 21.32 -18.22
C SER A 16 14.42 19.95 -17.94
N MET A 17 13.14 19.78 -18.25
CA MET A 17 12.45 18.49 -18.16
C MET A 17 13.18 17.54 -19.09
N ASN A 18 14.11 16.79 -18.53
CA ASN A 18 14.65 15.62 -19.18
C ASN A 18 13.50 14.61 -19.24
N THR A 19 12.87 14.50 -20.42
CA THR A 19 11.61 13.79 -20.67
C THR A 19 11.71 12.26 -20.60
N ASN A 20 12.72 11.72 -19.93
CA ASN A 20 12.83 10.31 -19.60
C ASN A 20 12.33 10.04 -18.17
N GLN A 21 11.16 10.56 -17.81
CA GLN A 21 10.48 10.07 -16.60
C GLN A 21 9.95 8.67 -16.90
N THR A 22 10.61 7.66 -16.39
CA THR A 22 10.11 6.29 -16.40
C THR A 22 8.84 6.25 -15.55
N ILE A 23 7.68 6.13 -16.21
CA ILE A 23 6.41 5.97 -15.52
C ILE A 23 6.34 4.51 -15.09
N PRO A 24 6.16 4.20 -13.80
CA PRO A 24 6.05 2.81 -13.35
C PRO A 24 4.81 2.14 -13.91
N ASP A 25 4.90 0.86 -14.24
CA ASP A 25 3.75 0.07 -14.67
C ASP A 25 2.77 -0.12 -13.53
N TYR A 26 3.27 -0.42 -12.33
CA TYR A 26 2.48 -0.56 -11.12
C TYR A 26 3.15 0.16 -9.93
N ILE A 27 2.32 0.58 -8.99
CA ILE A 27 2.73 1.14 -7.71
C ILE A 27 2.07 0.29 -6.62
N PHE A 28 2.88 -0.27 -5.72
CA PHE A 28 2.40 -0.96 -4.53
C PHE A 28 2.70 -0.09 -3.31
N GLU A 29 1.68 0.17 -2.52
CA GLU A 29 1.80 0.95 -1.29
C GLU A 29 1.32 0.12 -0.10
N SER A 30 2.24 -0.23 0.80
CA SER A 30 1.96 -1.04 1.98
C SER A 30 1.84 -0.18 3.22
N SER A 31 0.79 -0.39 4.01
CA SER A 31 0.64 0.25 5.31
C SER A 31 -0.30 -0.55 6.20
N TRP A 32 -0.02 -0.50 7.50
CA TRP A 32 -0.88 -1.08 8.53
C TRP A 32 -2.30 -0.49 8.53
N GLU A 33 -2.46 0.76 8.07
CA GLU A 33 -3.74 1.46 8.09
C GLU A 33 -4.52 1.38 6.77
N VAL A 34 -4.12 0.57 5.81
CA VAL A 34 -4.93 0.27 4.62
C VAL A 34 -6.17 -0.52 5.04
N CYS A 35 -7.35 0.02 4.74
CA CYS A 35 -8.66 -0.50 5.18
C CYS A 35 -8.77 -0.67 6.71
N ASN A 36 -7.91 -0.01 7.48
CA ASN A 36 -7.86 -0.09 8.92
C ASN A 36 -7.66 1.31 9.52
N LYS A 37 -8.75 1.94 9.95
CA LYS A 37 -8.72 3.31 10.45
C LYS A 37 -8.31 3.36 11.91
N VAL A 38 -7.01 3.55 12.16
CA VAL A 38 -6.43 3.60 13.50
C VAL A 38 -5.89 5.00 13.84
N GLY A 39 -5.16 5.63 12.93
CA GLY A 39 -4.47 6.88 13.22
C GLY A 39 -4.33 7.84 12.04
N GLY A 40 -3.31 8.68 12.12
CA GLY A 40 -3.06 9.74 11.14
C GLY A 40 -2.58 9.26 9.78
N ILE A 41 -1.93 8.10 9.73
CA ILE A 41 -1.46 7.50 8.47
C ILE A 41 -2.65 7.18 7.56
N TYR A 42 -3.75 6.70 8.12
CA TYR A 42 -4.99 6.49 7.37
C TYR A 42 -5.42 7.76 6.62
N ALA A 43 -5.40 8.92 7.28
CA ALA A 43 -5.80 10.19 6.68
C ALA A 43 -4.88 10.57 5.51
N VAL A 44 -3.56 10.40 5.68
CA VAL A 44 -2.57 10.68 4.64
C VAL A 44 -2.79 9.77 3.43
N LEU A 45 -2.90 8.47 3.66
CA LEU A 45 -3.08 7.49 2.60
C LEU A 45 -4.40 7.70 1.86
N SER A 46 -5.51 7.81 2.58
CA SER A 46 -6.85 7.95 1.98
C SER A 46 -7.00 9.25 1.18
N THR A 47 -6.38 10.33 1.63
CA THR A 47 -6.40 11.61 0.89
C THR A 47 -5.56 11.51 -0.39
N ARG A 48 -4.38 10.90 -0.31
CA ARG A 48 -3.47 10.72 -1.45
C ARG A 48 -4.01 9.73 -2.46
N ALA A 49 -4.66 8.68 -2.00
CA ALA A 49 -5.19 7.59 -2.82
C ALA A 49 -6.06 8.08 -3.98
N ASN A 50 -6.94 9.06 -3.73
CA ASN A 50 -7.79 9.62 -4.78
C ASN A 50 -6.97 10.27 -5.92
N THR A 51 -5.91 11.00 -5.57
CA THR A 51 -5.03 11.64 -6.56
C THR A 51 -4.24 10.60 -7.35
N LEU A 52 -3.71 9.58 -6.67
CA LEU A 52 -2.97 8.49 -7.30
C LEU A 52 -3.89 7.66 -8.19
N GLN A 53 -5.10 7.37 -7.75
CA GLN A 53 -6.08 6.61 -8.54
C GLN A 53 -6.46 7.36 -9.84
N LYS A 54 -6.63 8.68 -9.79
CA LYS A 54 -6.89 9.48 -11.00
C LYS A 54 -5.73 9.40 -11.99
N LYS A 55 -4.49 9.38 -11.52
CA LYS A 55 -3.28 9.38 -12.35
C LYS A 55 -2.93 7.97 -12.86
N PHE A 56 -2.97 6.97 -11.99
CA PHE A 56 -2.49 5.62 -12.27
C PHE A 56 -3.61 4.60 -12.47
N LYS A 57 -4.86 4.95 -12.14
CA LYS A 57 -6.04 4.07 -12.21
C LYS A 57 -5.76 2.79 -11.40
N ASP A 58 -6.13 1.63 -11.93
CA ASP A 58 -5.95 0.34 -11.27
C ASP A 58 -4.49 -0.18 -11.29
N ARG A 59 -3.53 0.68 -11.62
CA ARG A 59 -2.10 0.41 -11.48
C ARG A 59 -1.54 0.81 -10.11
N ILE A 60 -2.34 1.48 -9.26
CA ILE A 60 -2.01 1.69 -7.85
C ILE A 60 -2.75 0.67 -7.00
N ILE A 61 -2.02 -0.08 -6.19
CA ILE A 61 -2.52 -1.17 -5.36
C ILE A 61 -2.07 -0.93 -3.93
N PHE A 62 -3.03 -0.88 -3.01
CA PHE A 62 -2.76 -0.73 -1.59
C PHE A 62 -2.74 -2.10 -0.92
N ILE A 63 -1.76 -2.34 -0.03
CA ILE A 63 -1.60 -3.59 0.68
C ILE A 63 -1.67 -3.32 2.19
N GLY A 64 -2.53 -4.04 2.88
CA GLY A 64 -2.70 -3.93 4.32
C GLY A 64 -2.93 -5.27 5.01
N PRO A 65 -2.92 -5.29 6.34
CA PRO A 65 -3.24 -6.49 7.10
C PRO A 65 -4.73 -6.79 7.08
N ASP A 66 -5.12 -8.06 7.01
CA ASP A 66 -6.50 -8.47 7.24
C ASP A 66 -6.78 -8.55 8.75
N CYS A 67 -6.97 -7.39 9.38
CA CYS A 67 -7.34 -7.31 10.79
C CYS A 67 -8.80 -7.74 11.05
N TRP A 68 -9.59 -7.90 9.99
CA TRP A 68 -11.02 -8.18 10.09
C TRP A 68 -11.36 -9.67 10.04
N GLN A 69 -10.46 -10.52 9.55
CA GLN A 69 -10.55 -11.98 9.59
C GLN A 69 -11.96 -12.50 9.23
N GLU A 70 -12.33 -12.41 7.96
CA GLU A 70 -13.65 -12.86 7.46
C GLU A 70 -14.87 -12.05 7.96
N LYS A 71 -14.68 -11.14 8.92
CA LYS A 71 -15.73 -10.20 9.31
C LYS A 71 -15.91 -9.11 8.25
N THR A 72 -17.10 -8.55 8.19
CA THR A 72 -17.39 -7.42 7.29
C THR A 72 -16.55 -6.20 7.69
N CYS A 73 -15.63 -5.80 6.83
CA CYS A 73 -14.86 -4.59 6.98
C CYS A 73 -15.62 -3.41 6.38
N PRO A 74 -15.94 -2.35 7.14
CA PRO A 74 -16.66 -1.19 6.61
C PRO A 74 -15.85 -0.38 5.60
N TYR A 75 -14.53 -0.57 5.60
CA TYR A 75 -13.60 0.14 4.72
C TYR A 75 -13.16 -0.67 3.50
N PHE A 76 -13.69 -1.88 3.32
CA PHE A 76 -13.27 -2.78 2.26
C PHE A 76 -14.47 -3.47 1.62
N LYS A 77 -14.56 -3.38 0.30
CA LYS A 77 -15.54 -4.11 -0.50
C LYS A 77 -14.80 -5.19 -1.28
N GLU A 78 -15.03 -6.44 -0.92
CA GLU A 78 -14.41 -7.59 -1.59
C GLU A 78 -14.84 -7.69 -3.05
N ASP A 79 -13.90 -8.01 -3.93
CA ASP A 79 -14.12 -8.25 -5.35
C ASP A 79 -13.31 -9.48 -5.77
N LEU A 80 -14.00 -10.59 -5.90
CA LEU A 80 -13.38 -11.89 -6.23
C LEU A 80 -12.90 -11.98 -7.68
N SER A 81 -13.30 -11.06 -8.55
CA SER A 81 -12.83 -11.01 -9.93
C SER A 81 -11.41 -10.46 -10.06
N LEU A 82 -10.94 -9.70 -9.05
CA LEU A 82 -9.61 -9.13 -9.06
C LEU A 82 -8.54 -10.17 -8.75
N PHE A 83 -7.55 -10.29 -9.62
CA PHE A 83 -6.36 -11.13 -9.43
C PHE A 83 -6.67 -12.60 -9.09
N GLN A 84 -7.68 -13.19 -9.72
CA GLN A 84 -8.16 -14.53 -9.39
C GLN A 84 -7.06 -15.59 -9.48
N ASP A 85 -6.28 -15.60 -10.55
CA ASP A 85 -5.22 -16.59 -10.74
C ASP A 85 -4.13 -16.44 -9.68
N TRP A 86 -3.71 -15.20 -9.41
CA TRP A 86 -2.72 -14.94 -8.38
C TRP A 86 -3.22 -15.31 -6.98
N ARG A 87 -4.49 -15.06 -6.67
CA ARG A 87 -5.11 -15.49 -5.40
C ARG A 87 -5.05 -17.00 -5.23
N ASN A 88 -5.41 -17.73 -6.29
CA ASN A 88 -5.41 -19.19 -6.26
C ASN A 88 -3.98 -19.75 -6.04
N GLU A 89 -2.97 -19.15 -6.65
CA GLU A 89 -1.58 -19.54 -6.42
C GLU A 89 -1.12 -19.19 -4.99
N ALA A 90 -1.43 -17.98 -4.50
CA ALA A 90 -1.11 -17.57 -3.14
C ALA A 90 -1.75 -18.51 -2.09
N GLU A 91 -2.97 -18.95 -2.32
CA GLU A 91 -3.65 -19.89 -1.44
C GLU A 91 -2.98 -21.28 -1.43
N LYS A 92 -2.52 -21.78 -2.59
CA LYS A 92 -1.75 -23.04 -2.67
C LYS A 92 -0.44 -22.97 -1.88
N GLU A 93 0.22 -21.82 -1.89
CA GLU A 93 1.41 -21.55 -1.06
C GLU A 93 1.03 -21.28 0.41
N GLY A 94 -0.25 -21.27 0.70
CA GLY A 94 -0.80 -21.06 2.02
C GLY A 94 -0.84 -19.59 2.45
N LEU A 95 -0.69 -18.63 1.55
CA LEU A 95 -0.91 -17.22 1.83
C LEU A 95 -2.39 -16.90 1.66
N LYS A 96 -3.07 -16.55 2.75
CA LYS A 96 -4.47 -16.14 2.72
C LYS A 96 -4.58 -14.64 2.45
N ILE A 97 -5.22 -14.30 1.35
CA ILE A 97 -5.41 -12.90 0.94
C ILE A 97 -6.87 -12.64 0.53
N ARG A 98 -7.28 -11.39 0.71
CA ARG A 98 -8.55 -10.88 0.19
C ARG A 98 -8.26 -9.74 -0.76
N THR A 99 -8.91 -9.76 -1.93
CA THR A 99 -8.79 -8.73 -2.96
C THR A 99 -10.08 -7.96 -3.11
N GLY A 100 -9.99 -6.66 -3.31
CA GLY A 100 -11.17 -5.82 -3.41
C GLY A 100 -10.85 -4.34 -3.58
N ARG A 101 -11.79 -3.51 -3.13
CA ARG A 101 -11.71 -2.06 -3.22
C ARG A 101 -11.76 -1.42 -1.84
N TRP A 102 -10.87 -0.48 -1.61
CA TRP A 102 -10.92 0.37 -0.42
C TRP A 102 -12.05 1.40 -0.57
N THR A 103 -13.00 1.44 0.38
CA THR A 103 -14.20 2.30 0.34
C THR A 103 -13.89 3.75 0.75
N ILE A 104 -12.97 4.37 0.03
CA ILE A 104 -12.57 5.78 0.13
C ILE A 104 -12.71 6.46 -1.23
N PRO A 105 -12.62 7.79 -1.32
CA PRO A 105 -12.66 8.48 -2.61
C PRO A 105 -11.63 7.93 -3.59
N GLY A 106 -12.09 7.59 -4.79
CA GLY A 106 -11.29 6.94 -5.84
C GLY A 106 -11.40 5.42 -5.89
N ASN A 107 -11.91 4.78 -4.85
CA ASN A 107 -12.08 3.31 -4.76
C ASN A 107 -10.86 2.51 -5.26
N PRO A 108 -9.65 2.79 -4.76
CA PRO A 108 -8.45 2.10 -5.23
C PRO A 108 -8.50 0.61 -4.89
N ILE A 109 -7.76 -0.18 -5.67
CA ILE A 109 -7.58 -1.59 -5.36
C ILE A 109 -6.86 -1.73 -4.03
N ALA A 110 -7.36 -2.64 -3.19
CA ALA A 110 -6.71 -3.03 -1.95
C ALA A 110 -6.60 -4.55 -1.85
N ILE A 111 -5.50 -4.99 -1.28
CA ILE A 111 -5.21 -6.38 -0.96
C ILE A 111 -5.02 -6.47 0.55
N LEU A 112 -5.79 -7.31 1.19
CA LEU A 112 -5.67 -7.59 2.62
C LEU A 112 -5.01 -8.94 2.82
N VAL A 113 -3.97 -8.98 3.66
CA VAL A 113 -3.14 -10.16 3.90
C VAL A 113 -3.36 -10.67 5.33
N ASP A 114 -3.74 -11.93 5.47
CA ASP A 114 -3.75 -12.60 6.77
C ASP A 114 -2.33 -13.05 7.13
N PHE A 115 -1.72 -12.34 8.05
CA PHE A 115 -0.34 -12.59 8.50
C PHE A 115 -0.27 -13.47 9.76
N ASN A 116 -1.40 -13.81 10.38
CA ASN A 116 -1.42 -14.43 11.71
C ASN A 116 -0.62 -15.72 11.79
N LYS A 117 -0.68 -16.57 10.75
CA LYS A 117 0.06 -17.82 10.75
C LYS A 117 1.59 -17.65 10.71
N TYR A 118 2.08 -16.51 10.21
CA TYR A 118 3.52 -16.22 10.13
C TYR A 118 4.09 -15.63 11.42
N TYR A 119 3.23 -15.29 12.39
CA TYR A 119 3.67 -14.64 13.61
C TYR A 119 4.60 -15.53 14.45
N LYS A 120 4.37 -16.85 14.43
CA LYS A 120 5.24 -17.83 15.10
C LYS A 120 6.64 -17.90 14.48
N ASP A 121 6.77 -17.62 13.20
CA ASP A 121 8.01 -17.69 12.43
C ASP A 121 8.71 -16.32 12.34
N LYS A 122 8.18 -15.30 13.04
CA LYS A 122 8.62 -13.91 12.99
C LYS A 122 10.14 -13.76 13.11
N ASN A 123 10.75 -14.42 14.10
CA ASN A 123 12.18 -14.27 14.34
C ASN A 123 13.02 -14.87 13.20
N THR A 124 12.60 -16.00 12.65
CA THR A 124 13.25 -16.64 11.50
C THR A 124 13.18 -15.73 10.28
N ILE A 125 11.99 -15.16 10.01
CA ILE A 125 11.78 -14.23 8.88
C ILE A 125 12.66 -12.98 9.05
N TYR A 126 12.74 -12.42 10.24
CA TYR A 126 13.58 -11.25 10.51
C TYR A 126 15.07 -11.56 10.38
N THR A 127 15.51 -12.73 10.81
CA THR A 127 16.90 -13.18 10.60
C THR A 127 17.22 -13.27 9.12
N GLN A 128 16.36 -13.89 8.33
CA GLN A 128 16.53 -13.98 6.88
C GLN A 128 16.58 -12.59 6.20
N LEU A 129 15.67 -11.68 6.59
CA LEU A 129 15.68 -10.30 6.09
C LEU A 129 16.99 -9.57 6.39
N TRP A 130 17.57 -9.81 7.57
CA TRP A 130 18.87 -9.26 7.91
C TRP A 130 20.00 -9.91 7.10
N GLU A 131 20.02 -11.22 6.99
CA GLU A 131 21.09 -11.96 6.29
C GLU A 131 21.09 -11.63 4.80
N ASP A 132 19.93 -11.64 4.15
CA ASP A 132 19.82 -11.47 2.70
C ASP A 132 19.86 -10.01 2.27
N PHE A 133 19.19 -9.13 3.00
CA PHE A 133 18.94 -7.75 2.57
C PHE A 133 19.53 -6.68 3.49
N LYS A 134 20.15 -7.07 4.63
CA LYS A 134 20.67 -6.16 5.65
C LYS A 134 19.60 -5.21 6.22
N VAL A 135 18.34 -5.64 6.24
CA VAL A 135 17.25 -4.90 6.87
C VAL A 135 17.37 -5.04 8.38
N ASP A 136 17.53 -3.91 9.09
CA ASP A 136 17.56 -3.91 10.55
C ASP A 136 16.18 -4.27 11.12
N SER A 137 16.04 -5.53 11.48
CA SER A 137 14.81 -6.11 12.04
C SER A 137 14.92 -6.40 13.55
N LEU A 138 16.09 -6.20 14.15
CA LEU A 138 16.31 -6.47 15.57
C LEU A 138 15.50 -5.55 16.50
N HIS A 139 15.13 -4.37 16.00
CA HIS A 139 14.35 -3.38 16.72
C HIS A 139 12.88 -3.30 16.22
N ALA A 140 12.46 -4.22 15.33
CA ALA A 140 11.08 -4.34 14.90
C ALA A 140 10.24 -5.03 15.97
N TYR A 141 9.47 -4.26 16.71
CA TYR A 141 8.56 -4.73 17.78
C TYR A 141 7.14 -4.90 17.25
#